data_33cb46543d57591b1c3c4c75acec435b
#
_entry.id   33cb46543d57591b1c3c4c75acec435b
#
_cell.length_a   1.000
_cell.length_b   1.000
_cell.length_c   1.000
_cell.angle_alpha   90.00
_cell.angle_beta   90.00
_cell.angle_gamma   90.00
#
_symmetry.space_group_name_H-M   'P 1'
#
loop_
_entity.id
_entity.type
_entity.pdbx_description
1 polymer ?
#
loop_
_entity_poly.entity_id
_entity_poly.type
_entity_poly.pdbx_seq_one_letter_code
_entity_poly.pdbx_strand_id
1 'polypeptide(L)'
;MKLIDNIAGFNAIAGAVLSVGKYRKTIDAAREAGDYEKEREEIIKATNEWGSKVVKYFEADVNIINPENLPDHGPVVYICNHQSYADILTFFYVLRKHQASFIAKDALKKIPLFGDWVTKTRGIYIHRGDARASLQTINQGVEYLKQGFSLIIFPEGTRSHSSQMADFKPGSFKLATKARVPIVPVSINGGYKTFEEHGVMTKGAHIDFMVHPAIETAGMSRQELAELPEKVEAIVRGGLEDILAGKYAKTE
;
A
#
# COMPACT_ATOMS: atom_id res chain seq x y z
N MET A 1 4.87 -11.75 -29.01
CA MET A 1 4.21 -10.56 -28.45
C MET A 1 4.15 -10.63 -26.92
N LYS A 2 3.34 -11.47 -26.29
CA LYS A 2 3.22 -11.53 -24.79
C LYS A 2 4.54 -11.58 -24.00
N LEU A 3 5.54 -12.36 -24.46
CA LEU A 3 6.83 -12.48 -23.76
C LEU A 3 7.65 -11.18 -23.82
N ILE A 4 7.63 -10.51 -24.97
CA ILE A 4 8.37 -9.24 -25.20
C ILE A 4 7.76 -8.14 -24.33
N ASP A 5 6.43 -8.06 -24.26
CA ASP A 5 5.71 -7.06 -23.46
C ASP A 5 6.01 -7.24 -21.97
N ASN A 6 6.05 -8.48 -21.48
CA ASN A 6 6.43 -8.78 -20.10
C ASN A 6 7.90 -8.41 -19.81
N ILE A 7 8.83 -8.74 -20.71
CA ILE A 7 10.25 -8.36 -20.56
C ILE A 7 10.41 -6.84 -20.52
N ALA A 8 9.74 -6.11 -21.43
CA ALA A 8 9.79 -4.67 -21.45
C ALA A 8 9.21 -4.05 -20.17
N GLY A 9 8.07 -4.55 -19.71
CA GLY A 9 7.45 -4.10 -18.46
C GLY A 9 8.30 -4.38 -17.22
N PHE A 10 8.88 -5.59 -17.12
CA PHE A 10 9.81 -5.91 -16.02
C PHE A 10 11.05 -5.02 -16.05
N ASN A 11 11.63 -4.76 -17.22
CA ASN A 11 12.77 -3.86 -17.37
C ASN A 11 12.43 -2.42 -16.96
N ALA A 12 11.22 -1.94 -17.28
CA ALA A 12 10.77 -0.62 -16.87
C ALA A 12 10.61 -0.52 -15.33
N ILE A 13 10.02 -1.53 -14.69
CA ILE A 13 9.91 -1.59 -13.23
C ILE A 13 11.31 -1.65 -12.61
N ALA A 14 12.20 -2.51 -13.11
CA ALA A 14 13.57 -2.62 -12.62
C ALA A 14 14.34 -1.30 -12.81
N GLY A 15 14.21 -0.65 -13.96
CA GLY A 15 14.78 0.67 -14.24
C GLY A 15 14.28 1.75 -13.27
N ALA A 16 12.98 1.74 -12.98
CA ALA A 16 12.40 2.65 -11.99
C ALA A 16 12.99 2.43 -10.58
N VAL A 17 13.12 1.16 -10.15
CA VAL A 17 13.76 0.81 -8.87
C VAL A 17 15.23 1.23 -8.83
N LEU A 18 15.97 1.01 -9.90
CA LEU A 18 17.39 1.42 -9.98
C LEU A 18 17.54 2.94 -9.90
N SER A 19 16.64 3.68 -10.54
CA SER A 19 16.70 5.15 -10.57
C SER A 19 16.54 5.79 -9.19
N VAL A 20 15.78 5.15 -8.28
CA VAL A 20 15.60 5.61 -6.91
C VAL A 20 16.73 5.19 -5.99
N GLY A 21 17.68 4.41 -6.50
CA GLY A 21 18.90 4.00 -5.77
C GLY A 21 19.71 5.16 -5.19
N LYS A 22 19.62 6.34 -5.81
CA LYS A 22 20.28 7.57 -5.33
C LYS A 22 19.83 8.01 -3.92
N TYR A 23 18.61 7.64 -3.49
CA TYR A 23 18.09 7.98 -2.15
C TYR A 23 18.57 7.04 -1.04
N ARG A 24 19.20 5.89 -1.38
CA ARG A 24 19.60 4.88 -0.38
C ARG A 24 20.49 5.44 0.71
N LYS A 25 21.53 6.19 0.32
CA LYS A 25 22.52 6.74 1.27
C LYS A 25 21.89 7.78 2.21
N THR A 26 21.01 8.64 1.69
CA THR A 26 20.35 9.67 2.51
C THR A 26 19.34 9.07 3.47
N ILE A 27 18.59 8.05 3.04
CA ILE A 27 17.69 7.28 3.92
C ILE A 27 18.48 6.58 5.03
N ASP A 28 19.61 5.92 4.70
CA ASP A 28 20.42 5.21 5.69
C ASP A 28 21.04 6.19 6.70
N ALA A 29 21.61 7.28 6.23
CA ALA A 29 22.20 8.30 7.10
C ALA A 29 21.17 8.92 8.06
N ALA A 30 19.96 9.24 7.58
CA ALA A 30 18.90 9.75 8.42
C ALA A 30 18.44 8.71 9.46
N ARG A 31 18.33 7.43 9.05
CA ARG A 31 17.99 6.30 9.92
C ARG A 31 19.01 6.09 11.02
N GLU A 32 20.31 6.08 10.67
CA GLU A 32 21.41 5.91 11.62
C GLU A 32 21.51 7.07 12.61
N ALA A 33 21.17 8.28 12.15
CA ALA A 33 21.08 9.47 13.01
C ALA A 33 19.85 9.49 13.92
N GLY A 34 18.85 8.59 13.71
CA GLY A 34 17.58 8.63 14.41
C GLY A 34 16.68 9.81 13.98
N ASP A 35 17.00 10.46 12.86
CA ASP A 35 16.22 11.56 12.29
C ASP A 35 15.06 11.00 11.45
N TYR A 36 13.98 10.62 12.16
CA TYR A 36 12.82 10.00 11.52
C TYR A 36 12.06 10.95 10.58
N GLU A 37 12.13 12.25 10.80
CA GLU A 37 11.51 13.23 9.91
C GLU A 37 12.22 13.25 8.57
N LYS A 38 13.53 13.41 8.61
CA LYS A 38 14.38 13.36 7.40
C LYS A 38 14.27 12.03 6.68
N GLU A 39 14.25 10.91 7.42
CA GLU A 39 14.09 9.59 6.84
C GLU A 39 12.76 9.49 6.06
N ARG A 40 11.63 9.96 6.65
CA ARG A 40 10.33 9.98 5.96
C ARG A 40 10.36 10.81 4.69
N GLU A 41 10.94 12.02 4.73
CA GLU A 41 11.07 12.86 3.53
C GLU A 41 11.81 12.16 2.39
N GLU A 42 12.93 11.52 2.68
CA GLU A 42 13.72 10.83 1.67
C GLU A 42 13.00 9.58 1.13
N ILE A 43 12.27 8.86 1.99
CA ILE A 43 11.40 7.76 1.57
C ILE A 43 10.29 8.27 0.65
N ILE A 44 9.62 9.38 0.98
CA ILE A 44 8.58 9.99 0.16
C ILE A 44 9.12 10.33 -1.23
N LYS A 45 10.29 10.96 -1.32
CA LYS A 45 10.94 11.29 -2.60
C LYS A 45 11.19 10.03 -3.43
N ALA A 46 11.72 8.97 -2.81
CA ALA A 46 12.01 7.71 -3.47
C ALA A 46 10.74 7.00 -3.97
N THR A 47 9.74 6.85 -3.12
CA THR A 47 8.50 6.15 -3.46
C THR A 47 7.67 6.90 -4.50
N ASN A 48 7.62 8.25 -4.41
CA ASN A 48 6.96 9.08 -5.41
C ASN A 48 7.61 9.00 -6.78
N GLU A 49 8.94 9.07 -6.84
CA GLU A 49 9.66 8.94 -8.10
C GLU A 49 9.42 7.55 -8.70
N TRP A 50 9.47 6.52 -7.87
CA TRP A 50 9.22 5.14 -8.30
C TRP A 50 7.79 4.96 -8.83
N GLY A 51 6.78 5.28 -8.04
CA GLY A 51 5.37 5.16 -8.41
C GLY A 51 5.06 5.96 -9.68
N SER A 52 5.54 7.22 -9.77
CA SER A 52 5.31 8.08 -10.93
C SER A 52 5.93 7.53 -12.21
N LYS A 53 7.15 6.96 -12.15
CA LYS A 53 7.79 6.36 -13.31
C LYS A 53 7.04 5.14 -13.83
N VAL A 54 6.56 4.29 -12.90
CA VAL A 54 5.81 3.09 -13.28
C VAL A 54 4.43 3.46 -13.83
N VAL A 55 3.68 4.33 -13.16
CA VAL A 55 2.37 4.81 -13.64
C VAL A 55 2.51 5.44 -15.04
N LYS A 56 3.53 6.28 -15.25
CA LYS A 56 3.82 6.89 -16.56
C LYS A 56 4.17 5.86 -17.63
N TYR A 57 5.02 4.87 -17.34
CA TYR A 57 5.41 3.85 -18.31
C TYR A 57 4.23 2.99 -18.75
N PHE A 58 3.38 2.59 -17.79
CA PHE A 58 2.19 1.81 -18.07
C PHE A 58 1.01 2.66 -18.58
N GLU A 59 1.18 3.98 -18.70
CA GLU A 59 0.12 4.90 -19.14
C GLU A 59 -1.17 4.70 -18.34
N ALA A 60 -1.03 4.35 -17.04
CA ALA A 60 -2.17 4.08 -16.19
C ALA A 60 -2.91 5.38 -15.85
N ASP A 61 -4.23 5.39 -16.08
CA ASP A 61 -5.11 6.48 -15.65
C ASP A 61 -5.55 6.22 -14.19
N VAL A 62 -4.95 6.94 -13.25
CA VAL A 62 -5.28 6.83 -11.84
C VAL A 62 -6.30 7.91 -11.47
N ASN A 63 -7.52 7.48 -11.16
CA ASN A 63 -8.60 8.32 -10.67
C ASN A 63 -8.62 8.32 -9.13
N ILE A 64 -8.29 9.45 -8.51
CA ILE A 64 -8.29 9.59 -7.05
C ILE A 64 -9.64 10.14 -6.63
N ILE A 65 -10.40 9.35 -5.88
CA ILE A 65 -11.74 9.68 -5.40
C ILE A 65 -11.64 10.08 -3.92
N ASN A 66 -12.23 11.20 -3.57
CA ASN A 66 -12.22 11.85 -2.25
C ASN A 66 -10.77 12.12 -1.73
N PRO A 67 -9.92 12.80 -2.52
CA PRO A 67 -8.53 13.08 -2.12
C PRO A 67 -8.41 13.91 -0.83
N GLU A 68 -9.45 14.63 -0.44
CA GLU A 68 -9.54 15.40 0.80
C GLU A 68 -9.52 14.52 2.06
N ASN A 69 -9.81 13.24 1.95
CA ASN A 69 -9.73 12.27 3.04
C ASN A 69 -8.30 11.74 3.27
N LEU A 70 -7.34 12.10 2.41
CA LEU A 70 -5.93 11.82 2.69
C LEU A 70 -5.50 12.63 3.92
N PRO A 71 -4.93 11.99 4.95
CA PRO A 71 -4.53 12.71 6.16
C PRO A 71 -3.40 13.70 5.84
N ASP A 72 -3.40 14.85 6.50
CA ASP A 72 -2.30 15.81 6.37
C ASP A 72 -1.00 15.33 7.01
N HIS A 73 -1.11 14.48 8.04
CA HIS A 73 0.02 13.95 8.81
C HIS A 73 -0.18 12.47 9.15
N GLY A 74 0.94 11.73 9.25
CA GLY A 74 0.98 10.40 9.85
C GLY A 74 1.30 10.45 11.34
N PRO A 75 1.38 9.29 12.01
CA PRO A 75 1.25 7.95 11.44
C PRO A 75 -0.21 7.49 11.30
N VAL A 76 -0.50 6.77 10.23
CA VAL A 76 -1.78 6.10 10.00
C VAL A 76 -1.59 4.67 9.49
N VAL A 77 -2.62 3.85 9.60
CA VAL A 77 -2.67 2.55 8.92
C VAL A 77 -3.70 2.61 7.80
N TYR A 78 -3.24 2.50 6.55
CA TYR A 78 -4.13 2.34 5.41
C TYR A 78 -4.60 0.88 5.35
N ILE A 79 -5.90 0.67 5.27
CA ILE A 79 -6.54 -0.64 5.12
C ILE A 79 -7.23 -0.69 3.76
N CYS A 80 -6.79 -1.60 2.90
CA CYS A 80 -7.23 -1.63 1.51
C CYS A 80 -7.50 -3.07 1.04
N ASN A 81 -8.46 -3.26 0.12
CA ASN A 81 -8.56 -4.49 -0.66
C ASN A 81 -7.33 -4.67 -1.56
N HIS A 82 -7.05 -5.89 -2.00
CA HIS A 82 -5.81 -6.21 -2.72
C HIS A 82 -6.06 -6.98 -4.01
N GLN A 83 -5.88 -6.33 -5.15
CA GLN A 83 -6.10 -6.91 -6.46
C GLN A 83 -4.80 -7.31 -7.16
N SER A 84 -3.73 -6.51 -7.00
CA SER A 84 -2.56 -6.55 -7.86
C SER A 84 -1.28 -6.11 -7.14
N TYR A 85 -0.13 -6.43 -7.73
CA TYR A 85 1.12 -5.76 -7.37
C TYR A 85 1.10 -4.25 -7.72
N ALA A 86 0.28 -3.85 -8.69
CA ALA A 86 0.10 -2.46 -9.05
C ALA A 86 -0.47 -1.60 -7.91
N ASP A 87 -1.22 -2.21 -6.97
CA ASP A 87 -1.82 -1.49 -5.85
C ASP A 87 -0.77 -0.74 -5.01
N ILE A 88 0.39 -1.39 -4.74
CA ILE A 88 1.50 -0.77 -4.00
C ILE A 88 2.06 0.45 -4.74
N LEU A 89 2.25 0.31 -6.06
CA LEU A 89 2.80 1.38 -6.89
C LEU A 89 1.80 2.52 -7.06
N THR A 90 0.50 2.21 -7.06
CA THR A 90 -0.58 3.19 -7.03
C THR A 90 -0.58 3.96 -5.71
N PHE A 91 -0.42 3.29 -4.56
CA PHE A 91 -0.21 3.97 -3.28
C PHE A 91 1.00 4.92 -3.34
N PHE A 92 2.14 4.47 -3.83
CA PHE A 92 3.34 5.31 -3.95
C PHE A 92 3.12 6.52 -4.87
N TYR A 93 2.31 6.37 -5.91
CA TYR A 93 1.95 7.47 -6.81
C TYR A 93 0.98 8.46 -6.15
N VAL A 94 -0.01 7.97 -5.40
CA VAL A 94 -1.06 8.79 -4.78
C VAL A 94 -0.55 9.52 -3.53
N LEU A 95 0.23 8.84 -2.68
CA LEU A 95 0.71 9.38 -1.40
C LEU A 95 1.91 10.32 -1.57
N ARG A 96 1.71 11.44 -2.29
CA ARG A 96 2.80 12.37 -2.65
C ARG A 96 3.42 13.13 -1.47
N LYS A 97 2.69 13.28 -0.37
CA LYS A 97 3.11 14.03 0.82
C LYS A 97 3.27 13.14 2.05
N HIS A 98 2.95 11.87 1.92
CA HIS A 98 2.89 10.95 3.06
C HIS A 98 3.78 9.74 2.81
N GLN A 99 4.59 9.40 3.81
CA GLN A 99 5.29 8.14 3.81
C GLN A 99 4.30 7.04 4.20
N ALA A 100 4.24 5.98 3.42
CA ALA A 100 3.66 4.72 3.83
C ALA A 100 4.44 3.56 3.19
N SER A 101 4.53 2.46 3.91
CA SER A 101 5.10 1.22 3.41
C SER A 101 4.18 0.05 3.73
N PHE A 102 4.52 -1.14 3.33
CA PHE A 102 3.58 -2.26 3.35
C PHE A 102 4.15 -3.51 4.02
N ILE A 103 3.24 -4.41 4.41
CA ILE A 103 3.60 -5.73 4.92
C ILE A 103 3.73 -6.69 3.74
N ALA A 104 4.94 -7.16 3.51
CA ALA A 104 5.32 -8.03 2.41
C ALA A 104 5.42 -9.50 2.82
N LYS A 105 5.16 -10.43 1.89
CA LYS A 105 5.49 -11.85 2.10
C LYS A 105 7.02 -12.04 2.07
N ASP A 106 7.56 -12.91 2.91
CA ASP A 106 8.99 -13.27 2.95
C ASP A 106 9.56 -13.67 1.58
N ALA A 107 8.77 -14.31 0.74
CA ALA A 107 9.19 -14.69 -0.61
C ALA A 107 9.67 -13.49 -1.45
N LEU A 108 9.13 -12.29 -1.21
CA LEU A 108 9.52 -11.08 -1.94
C LEU A 108 10.91 -10.59 -1.55
N LYS A 109 11.46 -11.01 -0.41
CA LYS A 109 12.82 -10.68 0.03
C LYS A 109 13.89 -11.18 -0.96
N LYS A 110 13.58 -12.25 -1.68
CA LYS A 110 14.48 -12.88 -2.65
C LYS A 110 14.45 -12.21 -4.04
N ILE A 111 13.54 -11.28 -4.29
CA ILE A 111 13.45 -10.59 -5.58
C ILE A 111 14.58 -9.55 -5.65
N PRO A 112 15.53 -9.70 -6.60
CA PRO A 112 16.62 -8.75 -6.76
C PRO A 112 16.09 -7.32 -6.94
N LEU A 113 16.80 -6.36 -6.40
CA LEU A 113 16.48 -4.93 -6.42
C LEU A 113 15.26 -4.54 -5.59
N PHE A 114 14.19 -5.34 -5.59
CA PHE A 114 12.94 -5.03 -4.91
C PHE A 114 13.00 -5.35 -3.40
N GLY A 115 13.55 -6.53 -3.04
CA GLY A 115 13.55 -7.00 -1.65
C GLY A 115 14.14 -5.99 -0.67
N ASP A 116 15.27 -5.39 -0.99
CA ASP A 116 15.89 -4.37 -0.14
C ASP A 116 15.00 -3.13 0.06
N TRP A 117 14.24 -2.72 -0.96
CA TRP A 117 13.41 -1.53 -0.89
C TRP A 117 12.23 -1.68 0.09
N VAL A 118 11.75 -2.89 0.35
CA VAL A 118 10.72 -3.10 1.37
C VAL A 118 11.22 -2.62 2.73
N THR A 119 12.40 -3.07 3.15
CA THR A 119 13.00 -2.64 4.43
C THR A 119 13.51 -1.21 4.39
N LYS A 120 13.98 -0.75 3.25
CA LYS A 120 14.45 0.62 3.05
C LYS A 120 13.33 1.64 3.28
N THR A 121 12.11 1.33 2.84
CA THR A 121 10.93 2.18 3.03
C THR A 121 10.19 1.94 4.35
N ARG A 122 10.75 1.19 5.31
CA ARG A 122 10.11 0.77 6.57
C ARG A 122 8.97 -0.24 6.37
N GLY A 123 8.97 -0.98 5.27
CA GLY A 123 8.11 -2.16 5.10
C GLY A 123 8.59 -3.33 5.95
N ILE A 124 7.70 -4.26 6.20
CA ILE A 124 7.93 -5.38 7.12
C ILE A 124 7.64 -6.68 6.40
N TYR A 125 8.52 -7.67 6.58
CA TYR A 125 8.28 -9.01 6.06
C TYR A 125 7.49 -9.85 7.07
N ILE A 126 6.49 -10.58 6.55
CA ILE A 126 5.71 -11.52 7.35
C ILE A 126 5.93 -12.95 6.87
N HIS A 127 6.28 -13.82 7.81
CA HIS A 127 6.27 -15.25 7.61
C HIS A 127 4.91 -15.83 8.00
N ARG A 128 4.15 -16.30 7.01
CA ARG A 128 2.80 -16.84 7.22
C ARG A 128 2.88 -18.27 7.76
N GLY A 129 1.94 -18.61 8.64
CA GLY A 129 1.88 -19.93 9.26
C GLY A 129 2.66 -20.05 10.58
N ASP A 130 3.39 -19.00 10.97
CA ASP A 130 4.08 -18.93 12.26
C ASP A 130 3.48 -17.79 13.11
N ALA A 131 2.79 -18.17 14.19
CA ALA A 131 2.15 -17.23 15.11
C ALA A 131 3.16 -16.33 15.83
N ARG A 132 4.36 -16.86 16.15
CA ARG A 132 5.44 -16.09 16.82
C ARG A 132 6.03 -15.06 15.86
N ALA A 133 6.31 -15.44 14.63
CA ALA A 133 6.78 -14.53 13.59
C ALA A 133 5.73 -13.44 13.28
N SER A 134 4.46 -13.80 13.23
CA SER A 134 3.37 -12.84 13.06
C SER A 134 3.28 -11.84 14.20
N LEU A 135 3.49 -12.26 15.45
CA LEU A 135 3.54 -11.34 16.58
C LEU A 135 4.74 -10.39 16.52
N GLN A 136 5.91 -10.88 16.09
CA GLN A 136 7.09 -10.05 15.88
C GLN A 136 6.84 -8.97 14.81
N THR A 137 6.21 -9.36 13.69
CA THR A 137 5.80 -8.42 12.62
C THR A 137 4.87 -7.32 13.17
N ILE A 138 3.88 -7.69 13.98
CA ILE A 138 2.97 -6.73 14.61
C ILE A 138 3.74 -5.77 15.53
N ASN A 139 4.60 -6.29 16.39
CA ASN A 139 5.37 -5.46 17.32
C ASN A 139 6.32 -4.49 16.56
N GLN A 140 6.99 -4.96 15.52
CA GLN A 140 7.83 -4.11 14.66
C GLN A 140 7.00 -3.01 14.00
N GLY A 141 5.81 -3.33 13.49
CA GLY A 141 4.92 -2.34 12.88
C GLY A 141 4.43 -1.30 13.88
N VAL A 142 4.10 -1.72 15.11
CA VAL A 142 3.74 -0.79 16.19
C VAL A 142 4.89 0.18 16.51
N GLU A 143 6.14 -0.30 16.54
CA GLU A 143 7.29 0.56 16.76
C GLU A 143 7.51 1.55 15.59
N TYR A 144 7.30 1.13 14.34
CA TYR A 144 7.36 2.04 13.20
C TYR A 144 6.27 3.12 13.27
N LEU A 145 5.03 2.74 13.62
CA LEU A 145 3.94 3.69 13.80
C LEU A 145 4.26 4.70 14.91
N LYS A 146 4.81 4.27 16.06
CA LYS A 146 5.26 5.17 17.14
C LYS A 146 6.37 6.14 16.71
N GLN A 147 7.21 5.73 15.76
CA GLN A 147 8.25 6.57 15.16
C GLN A 147 7.72 7.49 14.05
N GLY A 148 6.40 7.49 13.80
CA GLY A 148 5.73 8.35 12.83
C GLY A 148 5.68 7.79 11.40
N PHE A 149 6.01 6.52 11.18
CA PHE A 149 5.90 5.86 9.86
C PHE A 149 4.53 5.23 9.69
N SER A 150 3.89 5.45 8.55
CA SER A 150 2.60 4.86 8.19
C SER A 150 2.76 3.52 7.49
N LEU A 151 1.75 2.66 7.61
CA LEU A 151 1.75 1.32 7.02
C LEU A 151 0.50 1.08 6.18
N ILE A 152 0.65 0.33 5.09
CA ILE A 152 -0.42 -0.16 4.23
C ILE A 152 -0.62 -1.64 4.53
N ILE A 153 -1.85 -2.03 4.77
CA ILE A 153 -2.22 -3.41 5.06
C ILE A 153 -3.33 -3.85 4.10
N PHE A 154 -3.17 -5.04 3.57
CA PHE A 154 -4.18 -5.73 2.77
C PHE A 154 -4.72 -6.90 3.60
N PRO A 155 -5.86 -6.72 4.31
CA PRO A 155 -6.34 -7.72 5.29
C PRO A 155 -6.79 -9.04 4.67
N GLU A 156 -7.10 -9.08 3.39
CA GLU A 156 -7.37 -10.32 2.64
C GLU A 156 -6.19 -11.30 2.75
N GLY A 157 -5.00 -10.74 2.89
CA GLY A 157 -3.78 -11.52 3.00
C GLY A 157 -3.33 -12.19 1.69
N THR A 158 -4.03 -12.02 0.61
CA THR A 158 -3.67 -12.45 -0.76
C THR A 158 -4.27 -11.47 -1.75
N ARG A 159 -3.77 -11.47 -2.99
CA ARG A 159 -4.39 -10.72 -4.09
C ARG A 159 -5.58 -11.50 -4.64
N SER A 160 -6.63 -10.79 -4.97
CA SER A 160 -7.83 -11.38 -5.61
C SER A 160 -7.64 -11.64 -7.10
N HIS A 161 -6.74 -10.89 -7.76
CA HIS A 161 -6.52 -10.90 -9.22
C HIS A 161 -7.76 -10.48 -10.04
N SER A 162 -8.72 -9.87 -9.40
CA SER A 162 -9.99 -9.44 -9.99
C SER A 162 -10.61 -8.31 -9.17
N SER A 163 -11.78 -7.83 -9.61
CA SER A 163 -12.59 -6.87 -8.85
C SER A 163 -13.30 -7.46 -7.62
N GLN A 164 -13.21 -8.76 -7.38
CA GLN A 164 -13.82 -9.39 -6.21
C GLN A 164 -12.91 -9.23 -4.98
N MET A 165 -13.49 -8.90 -3.85
CA MET A 165 -12.80 -8.75 -2.58
C MET A 165 -13.10 -9.94 -1.67
N ALA A 166 -12.06 -10.51 -1.06
CA ALA A 166 -12.20 -11.53 -0.03
C ALA A 166 -12.43 -10.89 1.35
N ASP A 167 -12.83 -11.71 2.33
CA ASP A 167 -13.09 -11.28 3.70
C ASP A 167 -11.80 -10.81 4.39
N PHE A 168 -11.92 -9.81 5.24
CA PHE A 168 -10.82 -9.24 5.97
C PHE A 168 -10.47 -10.05 7.21
N LYS A 169 -9.19 -10.34 7.40
CA LYS A 169 -8.68 -11.04 8.58
C LYS A 169 -8.60 -10.09 9.78
N PRO A 170 -9.33 -10.33 10.86
CA PRO A 170 -9.36 -9.41 12.03
C PRO A 170 -7.99 -9.15 12.65
N GLY A 171 -7.07 -10.12 12.54
CA GLY A 171 -5.69 -9.96 13.03
C GLY A 171 -4.91 -8.80 12.40
N SER A 172 -5.28 -8.38 11.20
CA SER A 172 -4.64 -7.28 10.46
C SER A 172 -4.83 -5.91 11.13
N PHE A 173 -5.89 -5.76 11.93
CA PHE A 173 -6.23 -4.51 12.62
C PHE A 173 -5.41 -4.28 13.89
N LYS A 174 -4.74 -5.33 14.41
CA LYS A 174 -3.94 -5.25 15.65
C LYS A 174 -2.82 -4.21 15.59
N LEU A 175 -2.31 -3.89 14.41
CA LEU A 175 -1.29 -2.84 14.25
C LEU A 175 -1.83 -1.47 14.65
N ALA A 176 -2.92 -1.05 14.04
CA ALA A 176 -3.52 0.26 14.32
C ALA A 176 -4.02 0.36 15.75
N THR A 177 -4.74 -0.67 16.22
CA THR A 177 -5.36 -0.66 17.56
C THR A 177 -4.33 -0.70 18.70
N LYS A 178 -3.22 -1.46 18.54
CA LYS A 178 -2.11 -1.45 19.52
C LYS A 178 -1.33 -0.15 19.52
N ALA A 179 -1.09 0.43 18.35
CA ALA A 179 -0.39 1.71 18.22
C ALA A 179 -1.31 2.91 18.55
N ARG A 180 -2.62 2.70 18.60
CA ARG A 180 -3.65 3.75 18.79
C ARG A 180 -3.56 4.86 17.74
N VAL A 181 -3.37 4.47 16.48
CA VAL A 181 -3.29 5.38 15.35
C VAL A 181 -4.54 5.25 14.47
N PRO A 182 -4.90 6.30 13.71
CA PRO A 182 -6.06 6.25 12.81
C PRO A 182 -5.92 5.16 11.75
N ILE A 183 -7.06 4.60 11.34
CA ILE A 183 -7.19 3.77 10.14
C ILE A 183 -7.77 4.62 9.03
N VAL A 184 -7.15 4.59 7.85
CA VAL A 184 -7.68 5.19 6.62
C VAL A 184 -8.10 4.05 5.70
N PRO A 185 -9.42 3.77 5.57
CA PRO A 185 -9.89 2.77 4.62
C PRO A 185 -9.68 3.26 3.19
N VAL A 186 -9.31 2.35 2.29
CA VAL A 186 -9.12 2.64 0.87
C VAL A 186 -9.77 1.54 0.04
N SER A 187 -10.54 1.92 -0.98
CA SER A 187 -11.06 0.99 -1.98
C SER A 187 -10.32 1.18 -3.29
N ILE A 188 -9.76 0.11 -3.85
CA ILE A 188 -9.02 0.17 -5.11
C ILE A 188 -9.65 -0.78 -6.14
N ASN A 189 -9.73 -0.34 -7.39
CA ASN A 189 -10.19 -1.17 -8.49
C ASN A 189 -9.39 -0.91 -9.77
N GLY A 190 -9.19 -1.96 -10.56
CA GLY A 190 -8.57 -1.89 -11.88
C GLY A 190 -7.07 -2.22 -11.93
N GLY A 191 -6.37 -2.24 -10.78
CA GLY A 191 -4.95 -2.59 -10.72
C GLY A 191 -4.62 -3.95 -11.33
N TYR A 192 -5.48 -4.95 -11.17
CA TYR A 192 -5.32 -6.30 -11.70
C TYR A 192 -5.26 -6.35 -13.25
N LYS A 193 -5.84 -5.36 -13.93
CA LYS A 193 -5.81 -5.27 -15.40
C LYS A 193 -4.42 -4.97 -15.95
N THR A 194 -3.51 -4.49 -15.12
CA THR A 194 -2.12 -4.22 -15.53
C THR A 194 -1.31 -5.49 -15.82
N PHE A 195 -1.64 -6.60 -15.16
CA PHE A 195 -0.91 -7.86 -15.32
C PHE A 195 -1.74 -9.11 -15.02
N GLU A 196 -2.45 -9.17 -13.86
CA GLU A 196 -3.02 -10.40 -13.32
C GLU A 196 -4.14 -10.96 -14.18
N GLU A 197 -4.93 -10.10 -14.83
CA GLU A 197 -6.08 -10.51 -15.66
C GLU A 197 -5.67 -11.41 -16.83
N HIS A 198 -4.54 -11.13 -17.46
CA HIS A 198 -4.12 -11.84 -18.68
C HIS A 198 -2.72 -12.47 -18.56
N GLY A 199 -2.01 -12.29 -17.46
CA GLY A 199 -0.61 -12.70 -17.29
C GLY A 199 0.36 -11.96 -18.23
N VAL A 200 -0.08 -10.84 -18.77
CA VAL A 200 0.69 -9.96 -19.67
C VAL A 200 0.61 -8.55 -19.14
N MET A 201 1.75 -7.88 -19.09
CA MET A 201 1.79 -6.47 -18.71
C MET A 201 1.15 -5.60 -19.79
N THR A 202 0.08 -4.91 -19.44
CA THR A 202 -0.71 -4.07 -20.32
C THR A 202 -0.59 -2.61 -19.92
N LYS A 203 -0.72 -1.70 -20.92
CA LYS A 203 -0.77 -0.26 -20.73
C LYS A 203 -2.20 0.26 -20.76
N GLY A 204 -2.41 1.48 -20.25
CA GLY A 204 -3.69 2.17 -20.32
C GLY A 204 -4.74 1.65 -19.32
N ALA A 205 -4.34 0.93 -18.27
CA ALA A 205 -5.28 0.49 -17.26
C ALA A 205 -5.86 1.70 -16.50
N HIS A 206 -7.19 1.74 -16.38
CA HIS A 206 -7.87 2.67 -15.48
C HIS A 206 -7.89 2.10 -14.08
N ILE A 207 -7.44 2.88 -13.11
CA ILE A 207 -7.34 2.49 -11.69
C ILE A 207 -8.07 3.53 -10.85
N ASP A 208 -9.16 3.13 -10.22
CA ASP A 208 -9.84 3.93 -9.21
C ASP A 208 -9.20 3.72 -7.85
N PHE A 209 -8.92 4.81 -7.14
CA PHE A 209 -8.35 4.82 -5.80
C PHE A 209 -9.21 5.74 -4.92
N MET A 210 -10.12 5.15 -4.15
CA MET A 210 -11.05 5.87 -3.29
C MET A 210 -10.53 5.91 -1.86
N VAL A 211 -10.43 7.11 -1.31
CA VAL A 211 -10.03 7.33 0.09
C VAL A 211 -11.27 7.59 0.93
N HIS A 212 -11.45 6.82 2.00
CA HIS A 212 -12.55 7.03 2.93
C HIS A 212 -12.12 7.85 4.14
N PRO A 213 -13.06 8.47 4.88
CA PRO A 213 -12.76 9.20 6.11
C PRO A 213 -11.98 8.34 7.11
N ALA A 214 -11.00 8.94 7.76
CA ALA A 214 -10.21 8.27 8.78
C ALA A 214 -11.06 7.86 9.98
N ILE A 215 -10.71 6.73 10.57
CA ILE A 215 -11.35 6.19 11.76
C ILE A 215 -10.32 6.22 12.90
N GLU A 216 -10.59 7.05 13.91
CA GLU A 216 -9.75 7.13 15.10
C GLU A 216 -9.85 5.85 15.92
N THR A 217 -8.69 5.30 16.31
CA THR A 217 -8.66 4.11 17.18
C THR A 217 -8.32 4.45 18.64
N ALA A 218 -7.79 5.65 18.88
CA ALA A 218 -7.51 6.13 20.22
C ALA A 218 -8.83 6.40 20.96
N GLY A 219 -8.95 5.85 22.16
CA GLY A 219 -10.15 6.03 22.99
C GLY A 219 -11.30 5.07 22.72
N MET A 220 -11.19 4.20 21.68
CA MET A 220 -12.19 3.17 21.45
C MET A 220 -12.33 2.20 22.63
N SER A 221 -13.56 1.87 22.98
CA SER A 221 -13.90 0.82 23.93
C SER A 221 -13.52 -0.56 23.39
N ARG A 222 -13.49 -1.56 24.27
CA ARG A 222 -13.23 -2.95 23.87
C ARG A 222 -14.24 -3.48 22.83
N GLN A 223 -15.50 -3.06 22.94
CA GLN A 223 -16.54 -3.45 22.01
C GLN A 223 -16.31 -2.82 20.63
N GLU A 224 -16.06 -1.51 20.56
CA GLU A 224 -15.77 -0.81 19.30
C GLU A 224 -14.55 -1.40 18.59
N LEU A 225 -13.50 -1.77 19.33
CA LEU A 225 -12.32 -2.44 18.78
C LEU A 225 -12.64 -3.85 18.25
N ALA A 226 -13.61 -4.55 18.82
CA ALA A 226 -14.02 -5.87 18.33
C ALA A 226 -14.83 -5.77 17.04
N GLU A 227 -15.65 -4.74 16.88
CA GLU A 227 -16.50 -4.46 15.71
C GLU A 227 -15.74 -3.76 14.57
N LEU A 228 -14.57 -3.18 14.86
CA LEU A 228 -13.79 -2.39 13.91
C LEU A 228 -13.43 -3.12 12.61
N PRO A 229 -13.04 -4.40 12.61
CA PRO A 229 -12.75 -5.14 11.37
C PRO A 229 -13.93 -5.19 10.42
N GLU A 230 -15.12 -5.55 10.91
CA GLU A 230 -16.34 -5.64 10.11
C GLU A 230 -16.76 -4.28 9.59
N LYS A 231 -16.67 -3.24 10.43
CA LYS A 231 -16.97 -1.86 10.03
C LYS A 231 -16.07 -1.37 8.90
N VAL A 232 -14.76 -1.59 8.99
CA VAL A 232 -13.81 -1.15 7.96
C VAL A 232 -13.98 -1.98 6.69
N GLU A 233 -14.21 -3.28 6.80
CA GLU A 233 -14.50 -4.14 5.65
C GLU A 233 -15.74 -3.68 4.90
N ALA A 234 -16.84 -3.37 5.61
CA ALA A 234 -18.06 -2.87 5.01
C ALA A 234 -17.84 -1.54 4.27
N ILE A 235 -17.03 -0.62 4.82
CA ILE A 235 -16.67 0.64 4.16
C ILE A 235 -15.91 0.38 2.86
N VAL A 236 -14.87 -0.46 2.90
CA VAL A 236 -14.05 -0.76 1.72
C VAL A 236 -14.86 -1.48 0.66
N ARG A 237 -15.70 -2.43 1.06
CA ARG A 237 -16.59 -3.18 0.16
C ARG A 237 -17.61 -2.26 -0.50
N GLY A 238 -18.29 -1.41 0.27
CA GLY A 238 -19.26 -0.43 -0.25
C GLY A 238 -18.62 0.56 -1.23
N GLY A 239 -17.39 1.06 -0.93
CA GLY A 239 -16.64 1.90 -1.87
C GLY A 239 -16.29 1.18 -3.17
N LEU A 240 -15.88 -0.09 -3.08
CA LEU A 240 -15.61 -0.91 -4.26
C LEU A 240 -16.87 -1.14 -5.11
N GLU A 241 -18.02 -1.42 -4.48
CA GLU A 241 -19.33 -1.55 -5.13
C GLU A 241 -19.74 -0.25 -5.83
N ASP A 242 -19.55 0.89 -5.19
CA ASP A 242 -19.84 2.22 -5.77
C ASP A 242 -18.96 2.53 -6.99
N ILE A 243 -17.66 2.19 -6.93
CA ILE A 243 -16.76 2.28 -8.09
C ILE A 243 -17.27 1.40 -9.23
N LEU A 244 -17.57 0.14 -8.95
CA LEU A 244 -18.05 -0.81 -9.96
C LEU A 244 -19.40 -0.42 -10.56
N ALA A 245 -20.24 0.26 -9.81
CA ALA A 245 -21.51 0.83 -10.28
C ALA A 245 -21.33 2.11 -11.14
N GLY A 246 -20.07 2.57 -11.32
CA GLY A 246 -19.76 3.74 -12.16
C GLY A 246 -20.12 5.09 -11.51
N LYS A 247 -20.37 5.15 -10.21
CA LYS A 247 -20.79 6.40 -9.53
C LYS A 247 -19.73 7.51 -9.62
N TYR A 248 -18.48 7.16 -9.85
CA TYR A 248 -17.33 8.08 -9.91
C TYR A 248 -16.64 8.07 -11.27
N ALA A 249 -17.28 7.53 -12.29
CA ALA A 249 -16.77 7.61 -13.65
C ALA A 249 -16.63 9.08 -14.05
N LYS A 250 -15.47 9.46 -14.61
CA LYS A 250 -15.28 10.81 -15.17
C LYS A 250 -16.32 10.98 -16.26
N THR A 251 -17.19 11.97 -16.14
CA THR A 251 -18.00 12.45 -17.28
C THR A 251 -17.04 13.02 -18.32
N GLU A 252 -17.08 12.45 -19.52
CA GLU A 252 -16.35 12.96 -20.68
C GLU A 252 -16.66 14.43 -21.00
#